data_5fed0ae43787a317339533a6a137f83b
#
_entry.id   5fed0ae43787a317339533a6a137f83b
#
_cell.length_a   1.000
_cell.length_b   1.000
_cell.length_c   1.000
_cell.angle_alpha   90.00
_cell.angle_beta   90.00
_cell.angle_gamma   90.00
#
_symmetry.space_group_name_H-M   'P 1'
#
loop_
_entity.id
_entity.type
_entity.pdbx_description
1 polymer ?
#
loop_
_entity_poly.entity_id
_entity_poly.type
_entity_poly.pdbx_seq_one_letter_code
_entity_poly.pdbx_strand_id
1 'polypeptide(L)'
;MPKSDHAPWLKQGLPGPRVVVLAAPNRPRVAQELKRLLPLLKKTTSSLIVDNHFSHSFDGSPCDLVLVLGGDGSILQSARQMASRQRPVLGVHCGKLGFLAAITPKEFQAHWPEILEGRFAIDSHLMLACSVDQKKRWSSSHLGLNEVAILGGPPYTILEIDLYVDGDLATTYRCDGLILSTPVGSTAHNLSAGGPILQKNLQAFVICPISPHTLTMRPVVDSADRVFELVVRNPGPSTSVVVYGRVIASCQEATRIRVQRASQPFTMVRVGGQNDYVRLRDKLGWSGSAKGIRPSTRPRTSEEPPIP
;
A
#
# COMPACT_ATOMS: atom_id res chain seq x y z
N MET A 1 -25.35 -4.35 -1.16
CA MET A 1 -24.52 -3.54 -2.08
C MET A 1 -24.96 -3.79 -3.53
N PRO A 2 -24.94 -2.81 -4.43
CA PRO A 2 -25.14 -3.06 -5.86
C PRO A 2 -24.06 -4.01 -6.39
N LYS A 3 -24.36 -4.69 -7.51
CA LYS A 3 -23.39 -5.57 -8.17
C LYS A 3 -22.21 -4.75 -8.69
N SER A 4 -21.00 -5.22 -8.43
CA SER A 4 -19.78 -4.55 -8.87
C SER A 4 -19.53 -4.80 -10.36
N ASP A 5 -19.15 -3.76 -11.09
CA ASP A 5 -18.66 -3.90 -12.46
C ASP A 5 -17.34 -4.69 -12.56
N HIS A 6 -16.68 -4.89 -11.41
CA HIS A 6 -15.43 -5.62 -11.27
C HIS A 6 -15.61 -7.13 -11.01
N ALA A 7 -16.76 -7.72 -11.39
CA ALA A 7 -17.02 -9.16 -11.30
C ALA A 7 -17.09 -9.78 -12.72
N PRO A 8 -15.95 -9.89 -13.44
CA PRO A 8 -15.95 -10.33 -14.85
C PRO A 8 -16.45 -11.77 -15.03
N TRP A 9 -16.32 -12.64 -14.00
CA TRP A 9 -16.84 -14.03 -14.06
C TRP A 9 -18.36 -14.07 -14.25
N LEU A 10 -19.13 -13.13 -13.69
CA LEU A 10 -20.56 -13.05 -13.88
C LEU A 10 -20.93 -12.72 -15.33
N LYS A 11 -20.20 -11.79 -15.96
CA LYS A 11 -20.40 -11.40 -17.37
C LYS A 11 -19.99 -12.53 -18.33
N GLN A 12 -19.03 -13.38 -17.92
CA GLN A 12 -18.53 -14.49 -18.69
C GLN A 12 -19.31 -15.81 -18.46
N GLY A 13 -20.32 -15.80 -17.58
CA GLY A 13 -21.10 -17.00 -17.24
C GLY A 13 -20.27 -18.09 -16.52
N LEU A 14 -19.19 -17.72 -15.85
CA LEU A 14 -18.36 -18.65 -15.10
C LEU A 14 -19.01 -18.98 -13.75
N PRO A 15 -18.80 -20.19 -13.21
CA PRO A 15 -19.36 -20.59 -11.91
C PRO A 15 -18.77 -19.83 -10.73
N GLY A 16 -17.69 -19.09 -10.94
CA GLY A 16 -17.01 -18.24 -9.94
C GLY A 16 -15.77 -17.57 -10.50
N PRO A 17 -15.06 -16.77 -9.70
CA PRO A 17 -13.84 -16.09 -10.12
C PRO A 17 -12.68 -17.07 -10.37
N ARG A 18 -11.73 -16.64 -11.19
CA ARG A 18 -10.39 -17.26 -11.28
C ARG A 18 -9.54 -16.62 -10.18
N VAL A 19 -9.10 -17.42 -9.22
CA VAL A 19 -8.45 -16.94 -7.99
C VAL A 19 -7.00 -17.37 -7.93
N VAL A 20 -6.11 -16.45 -7.62
CA VAL A 20 -4.74 -16.71 -7.16
C VAL A 20 -4.67 -16.45 -5.66
N VAL A 21 -4.30 -17.47 -4.89
CA VAL A 21 -4.09 -17.37 -3.44
C VAL A 21 -2.60 -17.18 -3.18
N LEU A 22 -2.25 -16.08 -2.53
CA LEU A 22 -0.89 -15.79 -2.07
C LEU A 22 -0.80 -16.03 -0.56
N ALA A 23 -0.02 -17.01 -0.13
CA ALA A 23 0.05 -17.43 1.27
C ALA A 23 1.47 -17.85 1.65
N ALA A 24 2.13 -17.12 2.57
CA ALA A 24 3.49 -17.45 3.02
C ALA A 24 3.48 -18.71 3.91
N PRO A 25 4.12 -19.83 3.51
CA PRO A 25 4.01 -21.11 4.22
C PRO A 25 4.79 -21.14 5.54
N ASN A 26 5.79 -20.27 5.69
CA ASN A 26 6.63 -20.14 6.90
C ASN A 26 5.89 -19.54 8.10
N ARG A 27 4.60 -19.22 7.97
CA ARG A 27 3.73 -18.73 9.04
C ARG A 27 2.68 -19.79 9.38
N PRO A 28 2.79 -20.51 10.49
CA PRO A 28 1.91 -21.64 10.82
C PRO A 28 0.41 -21.32 10.76
N ARG A 29 0.01 -20.12 11.25
CA ARG A 29 -1.39 -19.68 11.18
C ARG A 29 -1.88 -19.49 9.73
N VAL A 30 -1.03 -18.99 8.83
CA VAL A 30 -1.37 -18.82 7.42
C VAL A 30 -1.59 -20.18 6.76
N ALA A 31 -0.68 -21.13 7.01
CA ALA A 31 -0.79 -22.49 6.48
C ALA A 31 -2.06 -23.21 6.98
N GLN A 32 -2.39 -23.03 8.25
CA GLN A 32 -3.61 -23.59 8.85
C GLN A 32 -4.88 -23.01 8.20
N GLU A 33 -4.97 -21.69 8.07
CA GLU A 33 -6.14 -21.04 7.47
C GLU A 33 -6.25 -21.35 5.97
N LEU A 34 -5.13 -21.41 5.25
CA LEU A 34 -5.12 -21.86 3.86
C LEU A 34 -5.75 -23.26 3.75
N LYS A 35 -5.27 -24.23 4.56
CA LYS A 35 -5.82 -25.58 4.57
C LYS A 35 -7.32 -25.62 4.84
N ARG A 36 -7.81 -24.73 5.74
CA ARG A 36 -9.23 -24.61 6.08
C ARG A 36 -10.07 -24.02 4.94
N LEU A 37 -9.53 -23.04 4.22
CA LEU A 37 -10.26 -22.32 3.15
C LEU A 37 -10.23 -23.07 1.80
N LEU A 38 -9.23 -23.90 1.54
CA LEU A 38 -9.03 -24.59 0.27
C LEU A 38 -10.25 -25.39 -0.22
N PRO A 39 -10.99 -26.17 0.61
CA PRO A 39 -12.16 -26.90 0.14
C PRO A 39 -13.27 -25.98 -0.40
N LEU A 40 -13.51 -24.85 0.29
CA LEU A 40 -14.49 -23.84 -0.13
C LEU A 40 -14.06 -23.23 -1.48
N LEU A 41 -12.82 -22.79 -1.59
CA LEU A 41 -12.29 -22.15 -2.80
C LEU A 41 -12.33 -23.12 -3.99
N LYS A 42 -11.88 -24.36 -3.83
CA LYS A 42 -11.91 -25.38 -4.89
C LYS A 42 -13.32 -25.66 -5.42
N LYS A 43 -14.34 -25.56 -4.55
CA LYS A 43 -15.74 -25.80 -4.93
C LYS A 43 -16.37 -24.63 -5.67
N THR A 44 -15.91 -23.40 -5.43
CA THR A 44 -16.62 -22.18 -5.80
C THR A 44 -15.87 -21.27 -6.76
N THR A 45 -14.67 -21.65 -7.19
CA THR A 45 -13.87 -20.87 -8.16
C THR A 45 -13.78 -21.61 -9.50
N SER A 46 -13.74 -20.87 -10.60
CA SER A 46 -13.53 -21.44 -11.94
C SER A 46 -12.11 -21.94 -12.15
N SER A 47 -11.15 -21.32 -11.49
CA SER A 47 -9.74 -21.69 -11.47
C SER A 47 -9.12 -21.26 -10.15
N LEU A 48 -8.25 -22.09 -9.60
CA LEU A 48 -7.56 -21.83 -8.33
C LEU A 48 -6.07 -22.15 -8.46
N ILE A 49 -5.24 -21.12 -8.27
CA ILE A 49 -3.80 -21.25 -8.15
C ILE A 49 -3.41 -20.91 -6.72
N VAL A 50 -2.57 -21.73 -6.09
CA VAL A 50 -2.02 -21.45 -4.76
C VAL A 50 -0.53 -21.23 -4.88
N ASP A 51 -0.10 -20.01 -4.62
CA ASP A 51 1.31 -19.61 -4.64
C ASP A 51 1.80 -19.35 -3.20
N ASN A 52 2.56 -20.29 -2.70
CA ASN A 52 3.14 -20.26 -1.36
C ASN A 52 4.48 -19.50 -1.31
N HIS A 53 5.06 -19.16 -2.45
CA HIS A 53 6.40 -18.58 -2.57
C HIS A 53 6.41 -17.15 -3.11
N PHE A 54 5.23 -16.62 -3.46
CA PHE A 54 5.10 -15.33 -4.14
C PHE A 54 5.93 -15.28 -5.44
N SER A 55 5.84 -16.35 -6.24
CA SER A 55 6.61 -16.55 -7.47
C SER A 55 5.73 -16.67 -8.72
N HIS A 56 4.39 -16.76 -8.57
CA HIS A 56 3.45 -16.84 -9.69
C HIS A 56 3.59 -15.62 -10.61
N SER A 57 3.69 -15.87 -11.92
CA SER A 57 3.65 -14.80 -12.91
C SER A 57 2.21 -14.46 -13.27
N PHE A 58 1.89 -13.17 -13.20
CA PHE A 58 0.59 -12.65 -13.65
C PHE A 58 0.56 -12.31 -15.14
N ASP A 59 1.68 -12.47 -15.85
CA ASP A 59 1.74 -12.28 -17.29
C ASP A 59 1.05 -13.43 -18.02
N GLY A 60 0.03 -13.08 -18.83
CA GLY A 60 -0.76 -14.07 -19.58
C GLY A 60 -1.65 -14.97 -18.73
N SER A 61 -1.61 -14.86 -17.40
CA SER A 61 -2.43 -15.68 -16.51
C SER A 61 -3.79 -15.03 -16.26
N PRO A 62 -4.90 -15.67 -16.61
CA PRO A 62 -6.23 -15.15 -16.32
C PRO A 62 -6.49 -15.22 -14.81
N CYS A 63 -6.65 -14.04 -14.18
CA CYS A 63 -6.91 -13.89 -12.76
C CYS A 63 -7.91 -12.76 -12.56
N ASP A 64 -9.01 -13.04 -11.86
CA ASP A 64 -10.06 -12.07 -11.54
C ASP A 64 -9.88 -11.49 -10.14
N LEU A 65 -9.32 -12.29 -9.21
CA LEU A 65 -9.16 -11.94 -7.80
C LEU A 65 -7.89 -12.56 -7.24
N VAL A 66 -7.12 -11.76 -6.52
CA VAL A 66 -5.99 -12.23 -5.72
C VAL A 66 -6.40 -12.27 -4.25
N LEU A 67 -6.38 -13.44 -3.64
CA LEU A 67 -6.64 -13.64 -2.22
C LEU A 67 -5.30 -13.71 -1.48
N VAL A 68 -5.03 -12.73 -0.62
CA VAL A 68 -3.79 -12.68 0.17
C VAL A 68 -4.07 -13.13 1.59
N LEU A 69 -3.50 -14.26 2.01
CA LEU A 69 -3.54 -14.72 3.41
C LEU A 69 -2.27 -14.26 4.12
N GLY A 70 -2.43 -13.33 5.07
CA GLY A 70 -1.28 -12.77 5.79
C GLY A 70 -1.57 -11.45 6.46
N GLY A 71 -0.60 -10.57 6.51
CA GLY A 71 -0.72 -9.18 7.00
C GLY A 71 -0.38 -8.18 5.90
N ASP A 72 -0.23 -6.90 6.30
CA ASP A 72 0.08 -5.81 5.36
C ASP A 72 1.32 -6.10 4.51
N GLY A 73 2.39 -6.66 5.10
CA GLY A 73 3.59 -7.03 4.35
C GLY A 73 3.33 -8.05 3.21
N SER A 74 2.37 -8.96 3.38
CA SER A 74 1.98 -9.90 2.31
C SER A 74 1.22 -9.18 1.19
N ILE A 75 0.40 -8.18 1.53
CA ILE A 75 -0.30 -7.34 0.55
C ILE A 75 0.71 -6.47 -0.22
N LEU A 76 1.68 -5.87 0.45
CA LEU A 76 2.76 -5.12 -0.21
C LEU A 76 3.56 -6.03 -1.17
N GLN A 77 3.83 -7.27 -0.76
CA GLN A 77 4.52 -8.23 -1.59
C GLN A 77 3.68 -8.63 -2.81
N SER A 78 2.36 -8.80 -2.67
CA SER A 78 1.46 -9.07 -3.79
C SER A 78 1.42 -7.92 -4.80
N ALA A 79 1.35 -6.67 -4.33
CA ALA A 79 1.38 -5.49 -5.20
C ALA A 79 2.67 -5.45 -6.05
N ARG A 80 3.82 -5.76 -5.42
CA ARG A 80 5.10 -5.84 -6.12
C ARG A 80 5.16 -7.00 -7.11
N GLN A 81 4.65 -8.19 -6.74
CA GLN A 81 4.65 -9.38 -7.60
C GLN A 81 3.80 -9.18 -8.85
N MET A 82 2.65 -8.52 -8.70
CA MET A 82 1.77 -8.17 -9.82
C MET A 82 2.37 -7.10 -10.76
N ALA A 83 3.30 -6.29 -10.28
CA ALA A 83 3.94 -5.22 -11.06
C ALA A 83 2.93 -4.35 -11.82
N SER A 84 3.03 -4.27 -13.16
CA SER A 84 2.08 -3.56 -14.02
C SER A 84 0.77 -4.33 -14.26
N ARG A 85 0.65 -5.58 -13.80
CA ARG A 85 -0.50 -6.47 -13.97
C ARG A 85 -1.40 -6.49 -12.74
N GLN A 86 -1.68 -5.33 -12.15
CA GLN A 86 -2.51 -5.23 -10.95
C GLN A 86 -3.87 -5.91 -11.13
N ARG A 87 -4.30 -6.62 -10.10
CA ARG A 87 -5.61 -7.30 -10.01
C ARG A 87 -6.26 -6.92 -8.69
N PRO A 88 -7.59 -6.97 -8.58
CA PRO A 88 -8.27 -6.79 -7.30
C PRO A 88 -7.74 -7.74 -6.24
N VAL A 89 -7.35 -7.18 -5.08
CA VAL A 89 -6.79 -7.93 -3.95
C VAL A 89 -7.78 -7.97 -2.80
N LEU A 90 -8.05 -9.14 -2.27
CA LEU A 90 -8.73 -9.32 -1.00
C LEU A 90 -7.72 -9.76 0.06
N GLY A 91 -7.46 -8.92 1.04
CA GLY A 91 -6.55 -9.19 2.14
C GLY A 91 -7.25 -9.82 3.33
N VAL A 92 -6.83 -11.02 3.72
CA VAL A 92 -7.32 -11.74 4.91
C VAL A 92 -6.20 -11.85 5.93
N HIS A 93 -6.37 -11.19 7.09
CA HIS A 93 -5.33 -11.23 8.12
C HIS A 93 -5.41 -12.49 8.98
N CYS A 94 -4.30 -13.23 9.03
CA CYS A 94 -4.17 -14.45 9.84
C CYS A 94 -3.47 -14.20 11.19
N GLY A 95 -3.50 -12.96 11.68
CA GLY A 95 -2.84 -12.54 12.92
C GLY A 95 -3.40 -11.21 13.42
N LYS A 96 -2.51 -10.29 13.83
CA LYS A 96 -2.94 -8.95 14.25
C LYS A 96 -3.51 -8.18 13.07
N LEU A 97 -4.58 -7.42 13.32
CA LEU A 97 -5.18 -6.52 12.34
C LEU A 97 -4.13 -5.56 11.76
N GLY A 98 -4.09 -5.43 10.44
CA GLY A 98 -3.26 -4.47 9.71
C GLY A 98 -4.00 -3.20 9.34
N PHE A 99 -3.32 -2.31 8.61
CA PHE A 99 -3.95 -1.16 7.97
C PHE A 99 -4.57 -1.54 6.61
N LEU A 100 -4.05 -2.58 5.93
CA LEU A 100 -4.49 -3.05 4.61
C LEU A 100 -5.34 -4.32 4.72
N ALA A 101 -4.81 -5.38 5.35
CA ALA A 101 -5.53 -6.62 5.52
C ALA A 101 -6.71 -6.42 6.48
N ALA A 102 -7.92 -6.40 5.94
CA ALA A 102 -9.08 -5.80 6.58
C ALA A 102 -10.03 -6.80 7.22
N ILE A 103 -10.03 -8.08 6.80
CA ILE A 103 -10.97 -9.10 7.27
C ILE A 103 -10.26 -10.32 7.84
N THR A 104 -10.92 -10.97 8.78
CA THR A 104 -10.51 -12.25 9.36
C THR A 104 -10.89 -13.42 8.42
N PRO A 105 -10.30 -14.62 8.59
CA PRO A 105 -10.74 -15.80 7.86
C PRO A 105 -12.24 -16.15 8.08
N LYS A 106 -12.78 -15.85 9.25
CA LYS A 106 -14.22 -16.05 9.56
C LYS A 106 -15.09 -15.07 8.77
N GLU A 107 -14.72 -13.79 8.74
CA GLU A 107 -15.43 -12.77 7.96
C GLU A 107 -15.31 -13.05 6.46
N PHE A 108 -14.15 -13.51 5.98
CA PHE A 108 -14.00 -13.97 4.61
C PHE A 108 -15.04 -15.04 4.26
N GLN A 109 -15.17 -16.09 5.08
CA GLN A 109 -16.16 -17.14 4.83
C GLN A 109 -17.60 -16.61 4.82
N ALA A 110 -17.92 -15.65 5.68
CA ALA A 110 -19.25 -15.05 5.75
C ALA A 110 -19.57 -14.19 4.51
N HIS A 111 -18.59 -13.43 3.99
CA HIS A 111 -18.78 -12.55 2.83
C HIS A 111 -18.46 -13.20 1.49
N TRP A 112 -17.88 -14.41 1.47
CA TRP A 112 -17.53 -15.09 0.23
C TRP A 112 -18.73 -15.29 -0.72
N PRO A 113 -19.93 -15.69 -0.26
CA PRO A 113 -21.11 -15.74 -1.12
C PRO A 113 -21.45 -14.41 -1.80
N GLU A 114 -21.32 -13.29 -1.07
CA GLU A 114 -21.56 -11.95 -1.62
C GLU A 114 -20.56 -11.61 -2.71
N ILE A 115 -19.28 -11.99 -2.53
CA ILE A 115 -18.23 -11.80 -3.53
C ILE A 115 -18.54 -12.60 -4.78
N LEU A 116 -18.95 -13.87 -4.66
CA LEU A 116 -19.33 -14.71 -5.79
C LEU A 116 -20.47 -14.07 -6.62
N GLU A 117 -21.40 -13.41 -5.97
CA GLU A 117 -22.50 -12.67 -6.59
C GLU A 117 -22.13 -11.27 -7.09
N GLY A 118 -20.87 -10.86 -6.97
CA GLY A 118 -20.37 -9.55 -7.36
C GLY A 118 -20.77 -8.41 -6.42
N ARG A 119 -21.26 -8.69 -5.21
CA ARG A 119 -21.65 -7.69 -4.20
C ARG A 119 -20.47 -7.29 -3.31
N PHE A 120 -19.58 -6.49 -3.86
CA PHE A 120 -18.42 -5.90 -3.16
C PHE A 120 -18.09 -4.53 -3.77
N ALA A 121 -17.29 -3.74 -3.08
CA ALA A 121 -16.71 -2.51 -3.61
C ALA A 121 -15.23 -2.68 -3.91
N ILE A 122 -14.70 -1.82 -4.77
CA ILE A 122 -13.27 -1.71 -5.05
C ILE A 122 -12.79 -0.37 -4.54
N ASP A 123 -11.77 -0.40 -3.69
CA ASP A 123 -11.02 0.78 -3.29
C ASP A 123 -9.74 0.84 -4.12
N SER A 124 -9.53 1.98 -4.79
CA SER A 124 -8.34 2.24 -5.60
C SER A 124 -7.35 3.06 -4.79
N HIS A 125 -6.12 2.55 -4.67
CA HIS A 125 -5.05 3.20 -3.93
C HIS A 125 -3.96 3.68 -4.88
N LEU A 126 -3.50 4.90 -4.64
CA LEU A 126 -2.38 5.49 -5.34
C LEU A 126 -1.12 4.63 -5.18
N MET A 127 -0.43 4.37 -6.29
CA MET A 127 0.92 3.81 -6.30
C MET A 127 1.88 4.86 -6.85
N LEU A 128 3.12 4.83 -6.37
CA LEU A 128 4.21 5.59 -6.96
C LEU A 128 5.01 4.75 -7.95
N ALA A 129 5.63 5.42 -8.91
CA ALA A 129 6.61 4.90 -9.85
C ALA A 129 7.93 5.62 -9.62
N CYS A 130 8.98 4.88 -9.25
CA CYS A 130 10.30 5.40 -8.96
C CYS A 130 11.31 4.92 -10.00
N SER A 131 12.06 5.83 -10.59
CA SER A 131 13.19 5.54 -11.49
C SER A 131 14.44 6.25 -11.00
N VAL A 132 15.59 5.62 -11.15
CA VAL A 132 16.89 6.17 -10.74
C VAL A 132 17.77 6.37 -11.97
N ASP A 133 18.35 7.56 -12.12
CA ASP A 133 19.34 7.84 -13.14
C ASP A 133 20.70 7.33 -12.71
N GLN A 134 21.20 6.32 -13.40
CA GLN A 134 22.53 5.78 -13.21
C GLN A 134 23.36 6.04 -14.47
N LYS A 135 24.37 6.88 -14.35
CA LYS A 135 25.29 7.23 -15.47
C LYS A 135 24.55 7.77 -16.71
N LYS A 136 23.63 8.72 -16.50
CA LYS A 136 22.80 9.35 -17.54
C LYS A 136 21.81 8.39 -18.23
N ARG A 137 21.49 7.27 -17.58
CA ARG A 137 20.49 6.31 -18.04
C ARG A 137 19.50 6.02 -16.93
N TRP A 138 18.23 6.28 -17.19
CA TRP A 138 17.15 5.94 -16.27
C TRP A 138 16.95 4.44 -16.16
N SER A 139 16.82 3.93 -14.92
CA SER A 139 16.42 2.54 -14.69
C SER A 139 14.99 2.28 -15.18
N SER A 140 14.62 1.01 -15.27
CA SER A 140 13.20 0.63 -15.29
C SER A 140 12.50 1.16 -14.04
N SER A 141 11.21 1.45 -14.17
CA SER A 141 10.43 1.98 -13.07
C SER A 141 10.15 0.92 -12.01
N HIS A 142 10.38 1.26 -10.76
CA HIS A 142 10.01 0.45 -9.59
C HIS A 142 8.70 0.99 -9.02
N LEU A 143 7.69 0.13 -8.91
CA LEU A 143 6.39 0.50 -8.33
C LEU A 143 6.44 0.41 -6.81
N GLY A 144 5.81 1.37 -6.12
CA GLY A 144 5.69 1.41 -4.67
C GLY A 144 4.26 1.68 -4.23
N LEU A 145 3.75 0.90 -3.27
CA LEU A 145 2.45 1.15 -2.65
C LEU A 145 2.59 2.00 -1.38
N ASN A 146 3.72 1.91 -0.68
CA ASN A 146 4.00 2.72 0.50
C ASN A 146 4.83 3.96 0.15
N GLU A 147 6.15 3.80 0.08
CA GLU A 147 7.09 4.91 -0.10
C GLU A 147 8.31 4.52 -0.92
N VAL A 148 8.99 5.54 -1.42
CA VAL A 148 10.41 5.52 -1.73
C VAL A 148 11.14 6.34 -0.66
N ALA A 149 12.27 5.84 -0.19
CA ALA A 149 13.13 6.53 0.76
C ALA A 149 14.56 6.62 0.26
N ILE A 150 15.18 7.78 0.44
CA ILE A 150 16.63 7.94 0.35
C ILE A 150 17.15 7.87 1.77
N LEU A 151 18.02 6.92 2.05
CA LEU A 151 18.51 6.66 3.40
C LEU A 151 20.05 6.73 3.43
N GLY A 152 20.58 7.48 4.39
CA GLY A 152 21.99 7.42 4.74
C GLY A 152 22.35 6.12 5.43
N GLY A 153 23.62 5.76 5.38
CA GLY A 153 24.19 4.60 6.09
C GLY A 153 25.61 4.91 6.60
N PRO A 154 26.27 3.95 7.23
CA PRO A 154 27.62 4.16 7.79
C PRO A 154 28.65 4.56 6.72
N PRO A 155 29.57 5.50 7.02
CA PRO A 155 29.52 6.43 8.14
C PRO A 155 28.35 7.41 7.97
N TYR A 156 27.60 7.64 9.05
CA TYR A 156 26.40 8.48 9.01
C TYR A 156 26.78 9.94 8.83
N THR A 157 26.61 10.45 7.63
CA THR A 157 26.80 11.85 7.24
C THR A 157 25.47 12.50 6.90
N ILE A 158 25.38 13.82 7.11
CA ILE A 158 24.21 14.58 6.73
C ILE A 158 24.07 14.53 5.20
N LEU A 159 22.91 14.11 4.71
CA LEU A 159 22.59 14.16 3.29
C LEU A 159 22.15 15.56 2.88
N GLU A 160 22.57 15.99 1.71
CA GLU A 160 22.00 17.16 1.00
C GLU A 160 21.26 16.67 -0.22
N ILE A 161 19.93 16.89 -0.21
CA ILE A 161 19.03 16.39 -1.24
C ILE A 161 18.22 17.56 -1.79
N ASP A 162 18.44 17.91 -3.06
CA ASP A 162 17.59 18.86 -3.75
C ASP A 162 16.28 18.21 -4.14
N LEU A 163 15.19 18.90 -3.88
CA LEU A 163 13.86 18.54 -4.35
C LEU A 163 13.49 19.48 -5.50
N TYR A 164 13.22 18.90 -6.65
CA TYR A 164 12.58 19.56 -7.78
C TYR A 164 11.15 19.08 -7.91
N VAL A 165 10.23 20.00 -8.19
CA VAL A 165 8.82 19.73 -8.46
C VAL A 165 8.51 20.28 -9.86
N ASP A 166 8.10 19.40 -10.76
CA ASP A 166 7.83 19.70 -12.18
C ASP A 166 9.00 20.42 -12.89
N GLY A 167 10.23 20.15 -12.45
CA GLY A 167 11.47 20.71 -13.02
C GLY A 167 12.02 21.93 -12.27
N ASP A 168 11.24 22.57 -11.40
CA ASP A 168 11.66 23.72 -10.61
C ASP A 168 12.24 23.30 -9.26
N LEU A 169 13.36 23.91 -8.86
CA LEU A 169 13.97 23.68 -7.54
C LEU A 169 13.06 24.23 -6.44
N ALA A 170 12.45 23.34 -5.67
CA ALA A 170 11.61 23.73 -4.55
C ALA A 170 12.42 24.04 -3.29
N THR A 171 13.36 23.15 -2.93
CA THR A 171 14.21 23.31 -1.72
C THR A 171 15.37 22.32 -1.71
N THR A 172 16.32 22.52 -0.78
CA THR A 172 17.37 21.56 -0.45
C THR A 172 17.15 21.07 0.98
N TYR A 173 16.99 19.77 1.14
CA TYR A 173 16.91 19.11 2.46
C TYR A 173 18.30 18.79 2.99
N ARG A 174 18.56 19.12 4.25
CA ARG A 174 19.71 18.63 5.03
C ARG A 174 19.16 17.72 6.13
N CYS A 175 19.35 16.40 5.99
CA CYS A 175 18.66 15.41 6.80
C CYS A 175 19.40 14.06 6.78
N ASP A 176 18.97 13.11 7.62
CA ASP A 176 19.50 11.74 7.61
C ASP A 176 18.89 10.88 6.51
N GLY A 177 17.76 11.32 5.95
CA GLY A 177 17.06 10.67 4.84
C GLY A 177 15.83 11.47 4.42
N LEU A 178 15.27 11.10 3.27
CA LEU A 178 14.06 11.73 2.74
C LEU A 178 13.09 10.66 2.26
N ILE A 179 11.85 10.74 2.70
CA ILE A 179 10.76 9.84 2.34
C ILE A 179 9.81 10.57 1.40
N LEU A 180 9.41 9.93 0.30
CA LEU A 180 8.28 10.32 -0.52
C LEU A 180 7.25 9.19 -0.47
N SER A 181 6.12 9.46 0.21
CA SER A 181 5.13 8.45 0.62
C SER A 181 3.80 8.65 -0.07
N THR A 182 3.13 7.54 -0.40
CA THR A 182 1.72 7.51 -0.80
C THR A 182 0.81 7.65 0.42
N PRO A 183 -0.51 7.84 0.25
CA PRO A 183 -1.46 7.80 1.34
C PRO A 183 -1.47 6.47 2.11
N VAL A 184 -1.28 5.35 1.42
CA VAL A 184 -1.15 4.03 2.06
C VAL A 184 0.11 3.98 2.93
N GLY A 185 1.23 4.46 2.41
CA GLY A 185 2.52 4.53 3.13
C GLY A 185 2.54 5.55 4.27
N SER A 186 1.55 6.47 4.33
CA SER A 186 1.48 7.49 5.39
C SER A 186 1.42 6.89 6.80
N THR A 187 0.94 5.66 6.93
CA THR A 187 0.89 4.89 8.19
C THR A 187 2.08 3.96 8.39
N ALA A 188 3.08 3.98 7.51
CA ALA A 188 4.30 3.16 7.55
C ALA A 188 5.54 3.97 7.99
N HIS A 189 6.61 3.96 7.22
CA HIS A 189 7.87 4.68 7.55
C HIS A 189 7.65 6.19 7.72
N ASN A 190 6.77 6.78 6.89
CA ASN A 190 6.37 8.17 7.03
C ASN A 190 5.84 8.51 8.43
N LEU A 191 4.99 7.66 9.02
CA LEU A 191 4.46 7.88 10.37
C LEU A 191 5.58 7.90 11.41
N SER A 192 6.52 6.96 11.30
CA SER A 192 7.68 6.88 12.20
C SER A 192 8.61 8.08 12.08
N ALA A 193 8.67 8.72 10.91
CA ALA A 193 9.43 9.94 10.65
C ALA A 193 8.67 11.23 11.06
N GLY A 194 7.48 11.11 11.65
CA GLY A 194 6.66 12.27 12.06
C GLY A 194 5.83 12.90 10.96
N GLY A 195 5.67 12.21 9.82
CA GLY A 195 4.81 12.65 8.73
C GLY A 195 3.32 12.51 9.04
N PRO A 196 2.44 13.24 8.34
CA PRO A 196 1.00 13.19 8.54
C PRO A 196 0.40 11.87 8.08
N ILE A 197 -0.72 11.49 8.70
CA ILE A 197 -1.56 10.38 8.25
C ILE A 197 -2.51 10.91 7.18
N LEU A 198 -2.52 10.26 6.02
CA LEU A 198 -3.44 10.56 4.93
C LEU A 198 -4.53 9.50 4.82
N GLN A 199 -5.74 9.93 4.42
CA GLN A 199 -6.78 9.00 3.98
C GLN A 199 -6.32 8.27 2.71
N LYS A 200 -6.51 6.96 2.65
CA LYS A 200 -5.94 6.09 1.61
C LYS A 200 -6.43 6.38 0.19
N ASN A 201 -7.57 7.07 0.05
CA ASN A 201 -8.17 7.43 -1.23
C ASN A 201 -7.68 8.79 -1.76
N LEU A 202 -6.88 9.55 -1.00
CA LEU A 202 -6.32 10.81 -1.46
C LEU A 202 -5.37 10.59 -2.64
N GLN A 203 -5.32 11.58 -3.52
CA GLN A 203 -4.40 11.64 -4.65
C GLN A 203 -3.27 12.64 -4.36
N ALA A 204 -2.44 12.29 -3.36
CA ALA A 204 -1.36 13.15 -2.87
C ALA A 204 -0.15 12.32 -2.45
N PHE A 205 1.02 12.95 -2.47
CA PHE A 205 2.23 12.41 -1.87
C PHE A 205 2.63 13.22 -0.63
N VAL A 206 3.32 12.56 0.29
CA VAL A 206 3.97 13.21 1.43
C VAL A 206 5.46 13.22 1.20
N ILE A 207 6.08 14.38 1.24
CA ILE A 207 7.53 14.56 1.30
C ILE A 207 7.90 14.75 2.77
N CYS A 208 8.58 13.78 3.37
CA CYS A 208 8.88 13.76 4.81
C CYS A 208 10.39 13.57 5.04
N PRO A 209 11.10 14.60 5.51
CA PRO A 209 12.51 14.43 5.90
C PRO A 209 12.64 13.61 7.18
N ILE A 210 13.69 12.80 7.26
CA ILE A 210 14.08 12.05 8.45
C ILE A 210 15.13 12.86 9.19
N SER A 211 14.89 13.18 10.47
CA SER A 211 15.79 13.96 11.31
C SER A 211 16.35 15.21 10.59
N PRO A 212 15.50 16.16 10.14
CA PRO A 212 15.99 17.33 9.44
C PRO A 212 16.86 18.19 10.35
N HIS A 213 18.01 18.63 9.83
CA HIS A 213 18.96 19.50 10.56
C HIS A 213 18.57 21.00 10.50
N THR A 214 17.45 21.32 9.90
CA THR A 214 16.88 22.66 9.84
C THR A 214 15.57 22.72 10.60
N LEU A 215 15.47 23.56 11.62
CA LEU A 215 14.32 23.63 12.53
C LEU A 215 12.99 24.02 11.85
N THR A 216 13.04 24.65 10.70
CA THR A 216 11.86 25.11 9.93
C THR A 216 11.31 24.05 8.99
N MET A 217 12.05 22.97 8.71
CA MET A 217 11.58 21.92 7.81
C MET A 217 10.42 21.15 8.42
N ARG A 218 9.40 20.96 7.61
CA ARG A 218 8.19 20.19 7.96
C ARG A 218 7.86 19.24 6.81
N PRO A 219 7.20 18.11 7.09
CA PRO A 219 6.61 17.31 6.03
C PRO A 219 5.64 18.14 5.19
N VAL A 220 5.69 17.94 3.88
CA VAL A 220 4.83 18.62 2.90
C VAL A 220 3.93 17.61 2.22
N VAL A 221 2.67 17.97 2.00
CA VAL A 221 1.72 17.20 1.21
C VAL A 221 1.48 17.94 -0.09
N ASP A 222 1.65 17.23 -1.21
CA ASP A 222 1.45 17.81 -2.54
C ASP A 222 0.68 16.85 -3.45
N SER A 223 0.16 17.35 -4.57
CA SER A 223 -0.61 16.58 -5.55
C SER A 223 0.19 15.40 -6.12
N ALA A 224 -0.47 14.27 -6.27
CA ALA A 224 0.12 13.10 -6.94
C ALA A 224 0.28 13.30 -8.47
N ASP A 225 -0.26 14.35 -9.04
CA ASP A 225 -0.09 14.67 -10.47
C ASP A 225 1.24 15.37 -10.77
N ARG A 226 1.99 15.77 -9.74
CA ARG A 226 3.32 16.34 -9.83
C ARG A 226 4.39 15.28 -10.12
N VAL A 227 5.46 15.71 -10.77
CA VAL A 227 6.68 14.93 -10.93
C VAL A 227 7.74 15.45 -9.95
N PHE A 228 8.19 14.57 -9.07
CA PHE A 228 9.22 14.88 -8.08
C PHE A 228 10.56 14.32 -8.55
N GLU A 229 11.59 15.15 -8.56
CA GLU A 229 12.96 14.71 -8.77
C GLU A 229 13.80 15.07 -7.55
N LEU A 230 14.53 14.06 -7.05
CA LEU A 230 15.43 14.18 -5.93
C LEU A 230 16.86 14.04 -6.45
N VAL A 231 17.72 14.98 -6.10
CA VAL A 231 19.14 14.96 -6.48
C VAL A 231 19.99 14.89 -5.24
N VAL A 232 20.71 13.78 -5.05
CA VAL A 232 21.58 13.59 -3.90
C VAL A 232 22.93 14.24 -4.19
N ARG A 233 23.26 15.33 -3.48
CA ARG A 233 24.52 16.07 -3.68
C ARG A 233 25.71 15.39 -3.02
N ASN A 234 25.57 15.06 -1.72
CA ASN A 234 26.64 14.51 -0.88
C ASN A 234 26.25 13.13 -0.35
N PRO A 235 26.21 12.08 -1.16
CA PRO A 235 25.91 10.75 -0.68
C PRO A 235 27.08 10.20 0.13
N GLY A 236 26.81 9.65 1.30
CA GLY A 236 27.76 8.77 1.98
C GLY A 236 27.91 7.43 1.22
N PRO A 237 28.96 6.65 1.51
CA PRO A 237 29.24 5.40 0.78
C PRO A 237 28.10 4.38 0.81
N SER A 238 27.26 4.42 1.85
CA SER A 238 26.13 3.50 2.05
C SER A 238 24.78 4.16 1.80
N THR A 239 24.75 5.35 1.16
CA THR A 239 23.48 6.01 0.81
C THR A 239 22.77 5.22 -0.27
N SER A 240 21.48 4.97 -0.06
CA SER A 240 20.71 4.11 -0.95
C SER A 240 19.27 4.60 -1.17
N VAL A 241 18.74 4.24 -2.34
CA VAL A 241 17.31 4.38 -2.68
C VAL A 241 16.60 3.08 -2.33
N VAL A 242 15.55 3.18 -1.52
CA VAL A 242 14.82 2.04 -0.97
C VAL A 242 13.35 2.14 -1.38
N VAL A 243 12.82 1.06 -1.94
CA VAL A 243 11.38 0.89 -2.23
C VAL A 243 10.92 -0.43 -1.62
N TYR A 244 9.79 -0.43 -0.91
CA TYR A 244 9.31 -1.61 -0.17
C TYR A 244 10.35 -2.22 0.79
N GLY A 245 11.15 -1.40 1.45
CA GLY A 245 12.21 -1.86 2.34
C GLY A 245 13.38 -2.57 1.63
N ARG A 246 13.48 -2.45 0.30
CA ARG A 246 14.57 -3.04 -0.50
C ARG A 246 15.39 -1.96 -1.17
N VAL A 247 16.69 -2.08 -1.09
CA VAL A 247 17.62 -1.25 -1.85
C VAL A 247 17.43 -1.55 -3.34
N ILE A 248 17.08 -0.51 -4.11
CA ILE A 248 16.95 -0.58 -5.57
C ILE A 248 18.14 0.04 -6.28
N ALA A 249 18.85 0.96 -5.60
CA ALA A 249 20.08 1.58 -6.10
C ALA A 249 20.91 2.11 -4.95
N SER A 250 22.24 2.13 -5.12
CA SER A 250 23.16 2.92 -4.30
C SER A 250 23.31 4.31 -4.91
N CYS A 251 23.36 5.34 -4.07
CA CYS A 251 23.55 6.71 -4.50
C CYS A 251 25.03 7.04 -4.74
N GLN A 252 25.32 7.69 -5.82
CA GLN A 252 26.56 8.39 -6.11
C GLN A 252 26.28 9.89 -6.15
N GLU A 253 27.31 10.72 -6.19
CA GLU A 253 27.15 12.16 -6.34
C GLU A 253 26.27 12.48 -7.56
N ALA A 254 25.36 13.41 -7.38
CA ALA A 254 24.35 13.82 -8.37
C ALA A 254 23.41 12.69 -8.88
N THR A 255 23.29 11.59 -8.11
CA THR A 255 22.25 10.60 -8.43
C THR A 255 20.88 11.26 -8.40
N ARG A 256 20.13 11.09 -9.51
CA ARG A 256 18.78 11.64 -9.66
C ARG A 256 17.75 10.53 -9.52
N ILE A 257 16.75 10.80 -8.72
CA ILE A 257 15.63 9.90 -8.47
C ILE A 257 14.34 10.61 -8.90
N ARG A 258 13.61 10.03 -9.83
CA ARG A 258 12.31 10.55 -10.26
C ARG A 258 11.20 9.72 -9.63
N VAL A 259 10.25 10.40 -9.00
CA VAL A 259 9.06 9.80 -8.42
C VAL A 259 7.83 10.50 -8.96
N GLN A 260 6.88 9.70 -9.42
CA GLN A 260 5.62 10.18 -9.97
C GLN A 260 4.52 9.15 -9.69
N ARG A 261 3.28 9.52 -10.00
CA ARG A 261 2.15 8.60 -9.97
C ARG A 261 2.37 7.44 -10.93
N ALA A 262 2.11 6.20 -10.46
CA ALA A 262 2.09 5.04 -11.34
C ALA A 262 0.84 5.07 -12.23
N SER A 263 0.96 4.52 -13.45
CA SER A 263 -0.15 4.43 -14.40
C SER A 263 -1.28 3.51 -13.93
N GLN A 264 -0.96 2.55 -13.06
CA GLN A 264 -1.92 1.58 -12.52
C GLN A 264 -2.09 1.79 -11.03
N PRO A 265 -3.32 1.95 -10.51
CA PRO A 265 -3.59 1.93 -9.08
C PRO A 265 -3.50 0.50 -8.52
N PHE A 266 -3.27 0.39 -7.24
CA PHE A 266 -3.49 -0.85 -6.51
C PHE A 266 -4.96 -0.93 -6.07
N THR A 267 -5.64 -2.01 -6.41
CA THR A 267 -7.07 -2.16 -6.13
C THR A 267 -7.33 -3.20 -5.05
N MET A 268 -8.16 -2.84 -4.07
CA MET A 268 -8.56 -3.74 -3.00
C MET A 268 -10.05 -3.97 -2.98
N VAL A 269 -10.44 -5.23 -2.81
CA VAL A 269 -11.83 -5.61 -2.58
C VAL A 269 -12.21 -5.24 -1.16
N ARG A 270 -13.30 -4.47 -1.02
CA ARG A 270 -13.91 -4.13 0.25
C ARG A 270 -15.26 -4.81 0.40
N VAL A 271 -15.41 -5.54 1.50
CA VAL A 271 -16.66 -6.19 1.92
C VAL A 271 -17.07 -5.68 3.29
N GLY A 272 -18.37 -5.65 3.57
CA GLY A 272 -18.91 -5.12 4.81
C GLY A 272 -18.77 -3.60 4.97
N GLY A 273 -19.18 -3.07 6.11
CA GLY A 273 -19.15 -1.64 6.45
C GLY A 273 -17.87 -1.20 7.17
N GLN A 274 -16.68 -1.53 6.62
CA GLN A 274 -15.41 -1.20 7.27
C GLN A 274 -15.15 0.31 7.29
N ASN A 275 -14.76 0.84 8.47
CA ASN A 275 -14.44 2.24 8.67
C ASN A 275 -12.93 2.39 8.97
N ASP A 276 -12.21 3.15 8.12
CA ASP A 276 -10.78 3.37 8.27
C ASP A 276 -10.43 4.11 9.57
N TYR A 277 -11.30 5.01 10.07
CA TYR A 277 -11.07 5.68 11.35
C TYR A 277 -11.17 4.74 12.55
N VAL A 278 -12.06 3.75 12.52
CA VAL A 278 -12.10 2.71 13.55
C VAL A 278 -10.77 1.94 13.56
N ARG A 279 -10.27 1.61 12.38
CA ARG A 279 -8.99 0.91 12.23
C ARG A 279 -7.79 1.74 12.70
N LEU A 280 -7.75 3.04 12.36
CA LEU A 280 -6.74 3.97 12.85
C LEU A 280 -6.77 4.06 14.39
N ARG A 281 -7.96 4.24 14.95
CA ARG A 281 -8.15 4.30 16.40
C ARG A 281 -7.63 3.04 17.10
N ASP A 282 -8.00 1.87 16.60
CA ASP A 282 -7.64 0.58 17.22
C ASP A 282 -6.14 0.29 17.07
N LYS A 283 -5.53 0.73 15.98
CA LYS A 283 -4.10 0.54 15.72
C LYS A 283 -3.21 1.52 16.47
N LEU A 284 -3.62 2.78 16.54
CA LEU A 284 -2.82 3.86 17.12
C LEU A 284 -3.16 4.13 18.59
N GLY A 285 -4.10 3.38 19.16
CA GLY A 285 -4.53 3.59 20.54
C GLY A 285 -5.24 4.93 20.76
N TRP A 286 -5.85 5.51 19.71
CA TRP A 286 -6.57 6.79 19.80
C TRP A 286 -7.90 6.68 20.57
N SER A 287 -7.98 5.74 21.48
CA SER A 287 -9.17 5.55 22.32
C SER A 287 -9.27 6.57 23.43
N GLY A 288 -8.81 7.79 23.28
CA GLY A 288 -9.09 8.99 24.14
C GLY A 288 -9.49 8.80 25.61
N SER A 289 -9.54 7.59 26.09
CA SER A 289 -9.93 7.26 27.44
C SER A 289 -8.71 6.92 28.28
N ALA A 290 -8.30 7.86 29.09
CA ALA A 290 -7.97 7.50 30.48
C ALA A 290 -9.05 6.51 30.91
N LYS A 291 -8.65 5.32 31.39
CA LYS A 291 -9.52 4.19 31.81
C LYS A 291 -10.93 4.68 32.25
N GLY A 292 -11.96 4.38 31.48
CA GLY A 292 -13.34 4.50 31.97
C GLY A 292 -14.37 5.24 31.12
N ILE A 293 -14.01 5.95 30.04
CA ILE A 293 -15.00 6.64 29.19
C ILE A 293 -15.33 5.75 27.99
N ARG A 294 -16.48 5.09 28.02
CA ARG A 294 -17.03 4.45 26.82
C ARG A 294 -17.41 5.53 25.81
N PRO A 295 -17.07 5.41 24.52
CA PRO A 295 -17.57 6.32 23.50
C PRO A 295 -19.10 6.34 23.57
N SER A 296 -19.71 7.53 23.62
CA SER A 296 -21.16 7.63 23.49
C SER A 296 -21.54 7.08 22.13
N THR A 297 -22.41 6.09 22.09
CA THR A 297 -23.09 5.68 20.87
C THR A 297 -24.02 6.83 20.49
N ARG A 298 -23.62 7.62 19.48
CA ARG A 298 -24.54 8.60 18.88
C ARG A 298 -25.69 7.82 18.28
N PRO A 299 -26.95 8.03 18.72
CA PRO A 299 -28.10 7.41 18.07
C PRO A 299 -28.10 7.86 16.61
N ARG A 300 -28.23 6.95 15.66
CA ARG A 300 -28.54 7.32 14.27
C ARG A 300 -29.98 7.81 14.29
N THR A 301 -30.16 9.12 14.29
CA THR A 301 -31.46 9.73 13.98
C THR A 301 -31.63 9.69 12.47
N SER A 302 -32.75 9.18 12.00
CA SER A 302 -33.15 9.04 10.59
C SER A 302 -33.49 10.38 9.90
N GLU A 303 -33.15 11.52 10.50
CA GLU A 303 -33.60 12.86 10.08
C GLU A 303 -32.45 13.88 9.99
N GLU A 304 -31.24 13.51 9.55
CA GLU A 304 -30.26 14.53 9.21
C GLU A 304 -30.46 14.97 7.74
N PRO A 305 -30.65 16.29 7.46
CA PRO A 305 -30.73 16.77 6.09
C PRO A 305 -29.44 16.53 5.34
N PRO A 306 -29.45 16.37 4.00
CA PRO A 306 -28.23 16.24 3.22
C PRO A 306 -27.36 17.51 3.40
N ILE A 307 -26.07 17.30 3.59
CA ILE A 307 -25.09 18.38 3.62
C ILE A 307 -25.09 19.07 2.24
N PRO A 308 -25.15 20.41 2.17
CA PRO A 308 -25.21 21.16 0.91
C PRO A 308 -23.96 20.94 0.03
#